data_df28940ef25c853835839abae36756c7
#
_entry.id   df28940ef25c853835839abae36756c7
#
_cell.length_a   1.000
_cell.length_b   1.000
_cell.length_c   1.000
_cell.angle_alpha   90.00
_cell.angle_beta   90.00
_cell.angle_gamma   90.00
#
_symmetry.space_group_name_H-M   'P 1'
#
loop_
_entity.id
_entity.type
_entity.pdbx_description
1 polymer ?
#
loop_
_entity_poly.entity_id
_entity_poly.type
_entity_poly.pdbx_seq_one_letter_code
_entity_poly.pdbx_strand_id
1 'polypeptide(L)'
;MEVSTPAGTTTSITLGDGTQVLLSANSRLSYDKDFTDKKREVTLVGEARFSVAKDANRPFIVRTEQIQTQVLGTVFDVKAYPQTPPDVTLYEGKVEVSLNGKSPRKMQPGEQATISKALRMLREEMKVLPS
;
A
#
# COMPACT_ATOMS: atom_id res chain seq x y z
N MET A 1 -15.16 -0.43 -7.88
CA MET A 1 -15.52 0.88 -7.31
C MET A 1 -14.28 1.75 -7.19
N GLU A 2 -14.42 3.04 -7.43
CA GLU A 2 -13.30 3.96 -7.36
C GLU A 2 -13.67 5.17 -6.49
N VAL A 3 -12.74 5.57 -5.60
CA VAL A 3 -12.88 6.75 -4.75
C VAL A 3 -11.70 7.66 -5.01
N SER A 4 -11.98 8.95 -5.25
CA SER A 4 -10.94 9.95 -5.51
C SER A 4 -11.07 11.11 -4.52
N THR A 5 -9.92 11.70 -4.15
CA THR A 5 -9.88 12.89 -3.29
C THR A 5 -9.27 14.05 -4.05
N PRO A 6 -9.89 15.23 -4.01
CA PRO A 6 -9.29 16.43 -4.59
C PRO A 6 -8.15 16.97 -3.73
N ALA A 7 -7.45 17.98 -4.23
CA ALA A 7 -6.40 18.66 -3.50
C ALA A 7 -6.94 19.24 -2.19
N GLY A 8 -6.16 19.11 -1.12
CA GLY A 8 -6.50 19.67 0.18
C GLY A 8 -7.56 18.91 0.98
N THR A 9 -7.97 17.73 0.51
CA THR A 9 -9.05 16.96 1.13
C THR A 9 -8.57 15.55 1.46
N THR A 10 -9.07 14.99 2.57
CA THR A 10 -8.87 13.58 2.92
C THR A 10 -10.24 12.92 3.03
N THR A 11 -10.29 11.60 2.81
CA THR A 11 -11.52 10.83 2.88
C THR A 11 -11.29 9.53 3.62
N SER A 12 -12.18 9.20 4.55
CA SER A 12 -12.18 7.91 5.24
C SER A 12 -13.12 6.96 4.53
N ILE A 13 -12.64 5.74 4.27
CA ILE A 13 -13.39 4.71 3.57
C ILE A 13 -13.36 3.45 4.41
N THR A 14 -14.51 2.78 4.55
CA THR A 14 -14.59 1.45 5.15
C THR A 14 -14.90 0.45 4.05
N LEU A 15 -14.03 -0.53 3.86
CA LEU A 15 -14.19 -1.55 2.84
C LEU A 15 -15.10 -2.68 3.34
N GLY A 16 -15.51 -3.56 2.43
CA GLY A 16 -16.47 -4.62 2.75
C GLY A 16 -15.99 -5.63 3.79
N ASP A 17 -14.68 -5.76 3.99
CA ASP A 17 -14.08 -6.65 4.98
C ASP A 17 -13.86 -5.98 6.35
N GLY A 18 -14.24 -4.72 6.51
CA GLY A 18 -13.99 -3.94 7.71
C GLY A 18 -12.69 -3.16 7.71
N THR A 19 -11.87 -3.30 6.69
CA THR A 19 -10.64 -2.53 6.54
C THR A 19 -10.97 -1.04 6.43
N GLN A 20 -10.19 -0.21 7.14
CA GLN A 20 -10.35 1.23 7.09
C GLN A 20 -9.21 1.85 6.31
N VAL A 21 -9.53 2.79 5.42
CA VAL A 21 -8.58 3.49 4.60
C VAL A 21 -8.76 4.98 4.78
N LEU A 22 -7.67 5.69 5.11
CA LEU A 22 -7.65 7.13 5.12
C LEU A 22 -6.91 7.58 3.87
N LEU A 23 -7.67 8.05 2.88
CA LEU A 23 -7.14 8.46 1.58
C LEU A 23 -6.74 9.93 1.65
N SER A 24 -5.47 10.22 1.37
CA SER A 24 -4.92 11.57 1.42
C SER A 24 -5.29 12.38 0.17
N ALA A 25 -4.91 13.65 0.16
CA ALA A 25 -5.24 14.56 -0.96
C ALA A 25 -4.65 14.09 -2.29
N ASN A 26 -5.31 14.41 -3.38
CA ASN A 26 -4.88 14.06 -4.74
C ASN A 26 -4.65 12.56 -4.92
N SER A 27 -5.52 11.74 -4.34
CA SER A 27 -5.33 10.30 -4.35
C SER A 27 -6.54 9.58 -4.91
N ARG A 28 -6.35 8.35 -5.36
CA ARG A 28 -7.41 7.53 -5.93
C ARG A 28 -7.22 6.08 -5.50
N LEU A 29 -8.31 5.48 -5.04
CA LEU A 29 -8.34 4.09 -4.63
C LEU A 29 -9.38 3.35 -5.46
N SER A 30 -8.97 2.27 -6.10
CA SER A 30 -9.86 1.38 -6.86
C SER A 30 -9.91 0.03 -6.17
N TYR A 31 -11.10 -0.53 -6.02
CA TYR A 31 -11.29 -1.83 -5.36
C TYR A 31 -12.62 -2.46 -5.74
N ASP A 32 -12.72 -3.77 -5.56
CA ASP A 32 -13.98 -4.48 -5.73
C ASP A 32 -14.84 -4.25 -4.49
N LYS A 33 -16.10 -3.93 -4.69
CA LYS A 33 -17.06 -3.64 -3.62
C LYS A 33 -17.15 -4.80 -2.62
N ASP A 34 -17.14 -6.02 -3.14
CA ASP A 34 -17.21 -7.22 -2.33
C ASP A 34 -15.95 -8.05 -2.55
N PHE A 35 -15.16 -8.23 -1.50
CA PHE A 35 -13.97 -9.09 -1.57
C PHE A 35 -14.41 -10.56 -1.51
N THR A 36 -14.93 -11.09 -2.60
CA THR A 36 -15.41 -12.46 -2.67
C THR A 36 -14.35 -13.46 -3.06
N ASP A 37 -13.22 -12.99 -3.60
CA ASP A 37 -12.13 -13.83 -4.07
C ASP A 37 -11.20 -14.26 -2.94
N LYS A 38 -10.22 -15.11 -3.28
CA LYS A 38 -9.23 -15.61 -2.34
C LYS A 38 -8.28 -14.54 -1.82
N LYS A 39 -8.27 -13.36 -2.40
CA LYS A 39 -7.44 -12.24 -1.97
C LYS A 39 -8.23 -10.94 -2.04
N ARG A 40 -7.79 -9.98 -1.21
CA ARG A 40 -8.39 -8.65 -1.13
C ARG A 40 -7.43 -7.68 -1.83
N GLU A 41 -7.78 -7.25 -3.03
CA GLU A 41 -6.87 -6.45 -3.83
C GLU A 41 -7.42 -5.05 -4.09
N VAL A 42 -6.57 -4.04 -3.87
CA VAL A 42 -6.89 -2.64 -4.16
C VAL A 42 -5.76 -2.03 -4.98
N THR A 43 -6.08 -1.00 -5.75
CA THR A 43 -5.10 -0.24 -6.52
C THR A 43 -5.10 1.20 -6.03
N LEU A 44 -3.91 1.72 -5.72
CA LEU A 44 -3.72 3.05 -5.17
C LEU A 44 -2.88 3.93 -6.09
N VAL A 45 -3.34 5.15 -6.31
CA VAL A 45 -2.54 6.23 -6.87
C VAL A 45 -2.58 7.37 -5.84
N GLY A 46 -1.42 7.74 -5.31
CA GLY A 46 -1.33 8.75 -4.28
C GLY A 46 -0.94 8.17 -2.93
N GLU A 47 -1.56 8.65 -1.86
CA GLU A 47 -1.19 8.26 -0.50
C GLU A 47 -2.41 7.83 0.31
N ALA A 48 -2.23 6.76 1.10
CA ALA A 48 -3.29 6.28 1.98
C ALA A 48 -2.70 5.57 3.20
N ARG A 49 -3.42 5.66 4.32
CA ARG A 49 -3.17 4.84 5.49
C ARG A 49 -4.19 3.71 5.52
N PHE A 50 -3.70 2.51 5.70
CA PHE A 50 -4.53 1.31 5.75
C PHE A 50 -4.50 0.71 7.14
N SER A 51 -5.69 0.47 7.71
CA SER A 51 -5.86 -0.36 8.91
C SER A 51 -6.60 -1.60 8.45
N VAL A 52 -5.84 -2.64 8.11
CA VAL A 52 -6.37 -3.83 7.44
C VAL A 52 -6.96 -4.81 8.45
N ALA A 53 -8.20 -5.23 8.22
CA ALA A 53 -8.85 -6.25 9.02
C ALA A 53 -8.11 -7.58 8.88
N LYS A 54 -7.89 -8.27 10.01
CA LYS A 54 -7.16 -9.55 10.01
C LYS A 54 -7.95 -10.63 9.29
N ASP A 55 -7.32 -11.27 8.31
CA ASP A 55 -7.86 -12.43 7.61
C ASP A 55 -6.70 -13.22 7.04
N ALA A 56 -6.25 -14.25 7.76
CA ALA A 56 -5.11 -15.05 7.37
C ALA A 56 -5.34 -15.87 6.10
N ASN A 57 -6.60 -16.08 5.73
CA ASN A 57 -6.96 -16.85 4.54
C ASN A 57 -7.06 -16.02 3.28
N ARG A 58 -7.10 -14.70 3.41
CA ARG A 58 -7.21 -13.79 2.25
C ARG A 58 -6.22 -12.64 2.42
N PRO A 59 -5.06 -12.71 1.79
CA PRO A 59 -4.11 -11.59 1.87
C PRO A 59 -4.72 -10.32 1.28
N PHE A 60 -4.37 -9.19 1.88
CA PHE A 60 -4.75 -7.87 1.40
C PHE A 60 -3.59 -7.31 0.59
N ILE A 61 -3.84 -6.93 -0.65
CA ILE A 61 -2.80 -6.51 -1.57
C ILE A 61 -3.08 -5.08 -2.02
N VAL A 62 -2.11 -4.19 -1.80
CA VAL A 62 -2.15 -2.82 -2.33
C VAL A 62 -1.22 -2.76 -3.53
N ARG A 63 -1.79 -2.54 -4.71
CA ARG A 63 -1.02 -2.37 -5.93
C ARG A 63 -0.86 -0.90 -6.24
N THR A 64 0.36 -0.52 -6.60
CA THR A 64 0.65 0.79 -7.17
C THR A 64 1.36 0.58 -8.50
N GLU A 65 1.71 1.67 -9.18
CA GLU A 65 2.39 1.57 -10.46
C GLU A 65 3.70 0.80 -10.38
N GLN A 66 4.43 0.90 -9.27
CA GLN A 66 5.78 0.35 -9.16
C GLN A 66 5.93 -0.76 -8.14
N ILE A 67 5.08 -0.79 -7.12
CA ILE A 67 5.23 -1.75 -6.03
C ILE A 67 3.92 -2.45 -5.71
N GLN A 68 4.06 -3.59 -5.07
CA GLN A 68 2.95 -4.35 -4.50
C GLN A 68 3.23 -4.58 -3.03
N THR A 69 2.25 -4.28 -2.18
CA THR A 69 2.34 -4.45 -0.74
C THR A 69 1.33 -5.49 -0.30
N GLN A 70 1.78 -6.54 0.39
CA GLN A 70 0.91 -7.64 0.82
C GLN A 70 0.92 -7.77 2.34
N VAL A 71 -0.27 -7.85 2.93
CA VAL A 71 -0.45 -7.95 4.38
C VAL A 71 -1.57 -8.93 4.71
N LEU A 72 -1.60 -9.39 5.96
CA LEU A 72 -2.70 -10.22 6.47
C LEU A 72 -3.59 -9.46 7.46
N GLY A 73 -3.01 -8.55 8.25
CA GLY A 73 -3.72 -7.67 9.17
C GLY A 73 -2.70 -6.71 9.76
N THR A 74 -2.74 -5.43 9.35
CA THR A 74 -1.59 -4.55 9.47
C THR A 74 -2.05 -3.09 9.44
N VAL A 75 -1.31 -2.22 10.13
CA VAL A 75 -1.47 -0.77 10.02
C VAL A 75 -0.23 -0.21 9.33
N PHE A 76 -0.42 0.42 8.19
CA PHE A 76 0.69 0.92 7.38
C PHE A 76 0.25 2.06 6.46
N ASP A 77 1.24 2.85 6.03
CA ASP A 77 1.05 3.92 5.05
C ASP A 77 1.70 3.52 3.72
N VAL A 78 1.03 3.85 2.63
CA VAL A 78 1.61 3.73 1.29
C VAL A 78 1.53 5.10 0.63
N LYS A 79 2.67 5.56 0.11
CA LYS A 79 2.76 6.82 -0.63
C LYS A 79 3.30 6.49 -2.01
N ALA A 80 2.49 6.71 -3.04
CA ALA A 80 2.82 6.32 -4.41
C ALA A 80 2.24 7.30 -5.42
N TYR A 81 2.60 8.59 -5.26
CA TYR A 81 2.28 9.60 -6.26
C TYR A 81 3.12 9.36 -7.51
N PRO A 82 2.56 9.60 -8.72
CA PRO A 82 3.25 9.23 -9.98
C PRO A 82 4.63 9.86 -10.16
N GLN A 83 4.88 11.02 -9.56
CA GLN A 83 6.12 11.78 -9.75
C GLN A 83 7.13 11.57 -8.63
N THR A 84 6.81 10.77 -7.63
CA THR A 84 7.67 10.56 -6.47
C THR A 84 8.01 9.10 -6.30
N PRO A 85 9.17 8.76 -5.69
CA PRO A 85 9.50 7.38 -5.37
C PRO A 85 8.45 6.81 -4.40
N PRO A 86 7.96 5.59 -4.62
CA PRO A 86 7.01 4.99 -3.70
C PRO A 86 7.63 4.70 -2.34
N ASP A 87 6.81 4.76 -1.31
CA ASP A 87 7.24 4.69 0.07
C ASP A 87 6.20 3.92 0.89
N VAL A 88 6.64 2.98 1.71
CA VAL A 88 5.78 2.22 2.61
C VAL A 88 6.31 2.34 4.02
N THR A 89 5.46 2.72 4.96
CA THR A 89 5.82 2.81 6.39
C THR A 89 4.94 1.87 7.18
N LEU A 90 5.57 0.98 7.95
CA LEU A 90 4.87 -0.02 8.75
C LEU A 90 4.80 0.42 10.21
N TYR A 91 3.58 0.46 10.76
CA TYR A 91 3.34 0.81 12.16
C TYR A 91 3.07 -0.41 13.04
N GLU A 92 2.32 -1.37 12.53
CA GLU A 92 1.90 -2.54 13.31
C GLU A 92 1.68 -3.71 12.37
N GLY A 93 2.12 -4.91 12.79
CA GLY A 93 1.95 -6.12 12.00
C GLY A 93 3.15 -6.43 11.12
N LYS A 94 2.90 -7.09 10.00
CA LYS A 94 3.93 -7.49 9.04
C LYS A 94 3.51 -7.12 7.63
N VAL A 95 4.48 -6.72 6.83
CA VAL A 95 4.27 -6.33 5.43
C VAL A 95 5.32 -7.00 4.57
N GLU A 96 4.89 -7.47 3.40
CA GLU A 96 5.81 -7.85 2.33
C GLU A 96 5.66 -6.84 1.20
N VAL A 97 6.76 -6.21 0.82
CA VAL A 97 6.79 -5.23 -0.27
C VAL A 97 7.62 -5.78 -1.40
N SER A 98 7.10 -5.72 -2.62
CA SER A 98 7.84 -6.16 -3.80
C SER A 98 7.76 -5.10 -4.90
N LEU A 99 8.85 -4.95 -5.64
CA LEU A 99 8.81 -4.30 -6.94
C LEU A 99 8.10 -5.24 -7.90
N ASN A 100 7.38 -4.69 -8.86
CA ASN A 100 6.67 -5.51 -9.83
C ASN A 100 7.64 -6.50 -10.51
N GLY A 101 7.33 -7.80 -10.37
CA GLY A 101 8.16 -8.86 -10.94
C GLY A 101 9.42 -9.22 -10.17
N LYS A 102 9.65 -8.64 -8.98
CA LYS A 102 10.82 -8.93 -8.14
C LYS A 102 10.42 -9.67 -6.89
N SER A 103 11.42 -10.25 -6.20
CA SER A 103 11.19 -10.97 -4.95
C SER A 103 10.73 -10.02 -3.84
N PRO A 104 9.76 -10.43 -3.00
CA PRO A 104 9.28 -9.59 -1.92
C PRO A 104 10.32 -9.42 -0.80
N ARG A 105 10.22 -8.28 -0.09
CA ARG A 105 10.99 -8.01 1.11
C ARG A 105 10.04 -7.83 2.28
N LYS A 106 10.37 -8.45 3.40
CA LYS A 106 9.58 -8.35 4.62
C LYS A 106 10.00 -7.14 5.42
N MET A 107 9.02 -6.47 6.04
CA MET A 107 9.24 -5.34 6.92
C MET A 107 8.75 -5.65 8.32
N GLN A 108 9.42 -5.05 9.30
CA GLN A 108 9.03 -5.08 10.71
C GLN A 108 8.48 -3.70 11.12
N PRO A 109 7.66 -3.63 12.19
CA PRO A 109 7.17 -2.34 12.67
C PRO A 109 8.31 -1.36 12.95
N GLY A 110 8.11 -0.10 12.58
CA GLY A 110 9.12 0.94 12.71
C GLY A 110 10.03 1.09 11.50
N GLU A 111 9.86 0.23 10.49
CA GLU A 111 10.63 0.32 9.26
C GLU A 111 9.90 1.06 8.15
N GLN A 112 10.66 1.60 7.22
CA GLN A 112 10.15 2.29 6.05
C GLN A 112 10.86 1.74 4.82
N ALA A 113 10.10 1.36 3.80
CA ALA A 113 10.64 0.93 2.51
C ALA A 113 10.48 2.05 1.50
N THR A 114 11.59 2.47 0.89
CA THR A 114 11.61 3.54 -0.10
C THR A 114 12.33 3.05 -1.35
N ILE A 115 11.80 3.37 -2.52
CA ILE A 115 12.46 3.07 -3.78
C ILE A 115 13.12 4.34 -4.29
N SER A 116 14.45 4.34 -4.28
CA SER A 116 15.23 5.44 -4.83
C SER A 116 15.13 5.43 -6.35
N LYS A 117 14.84 6.59 -6.94
CA LYS A 117 14.78 6.72 -8.39
C LYS A 117 16.11 6.35 -9.05
N ALA A 118 17.22 6.79 -8.46
CA ALA A 118 18.56 6.48 -8.98
C ALA A 118 18.85 4.98 -8.93
N LEU A 119 18.57 4.33 -7.80
CA LEU A 119 18.75 2.89 -7.65
C LEU A 119 17.82 2.11 -8.58
N ARG A 120 16.60 2.60 -8.77
CA ARG A 120 15.66 1.95 -9.68
C ARG A 120 16.16 1.96 -11.12
N MET A 121 16.74 3.07 -11.55
CA MET A 121 17.30 3.17 -12.89
C MET A 121 18.50 2.25 -13.12
N LEU A 122 19.31 2.02 -12.07
CA LEU A 122 20.50 1.19 -12.16
C LEU A 122 20.20 -0.29 -11.96
N ARG A 123 19.41 -0.64 -10.96
CA ARG A 123 19.15 -2.04 -10.60
C ARG A 123 17.78 -2.27 -9.96
N GLU A 124 16.93 -1.28 -9.93
CA GLU A 124 15.59 -1.37 -9.35
C GLU A 124 15.60 -1.96 -7.93
N GLU A 125 16.50 -1.48 -7.09
CA GLU A 125 16.59 -1.93 -5.71
C GLU A 125 15.66 -1.17 -4.79
N MET A 126 15.09 -1.91 -3.84
CA MET A 126 14.31 -1.35 -2.77
C MET A 126 15.15 -1.35 -1.49
N LYS A 127 15.16 -0.23 -0.78
CA LYS A 127 15.81 -0.13 0.53
C LYS A 127 14.78 -0.13 1.63
N VAL A 128 15.05 -0.91 2.68
CA VAL A 128 14.25 -0.92 3.90
C VAL A 128 15.10 -0.32 5.01
N LEU A 129 14.60 0.74 5.64
CA LEU A 129 15.33 1.49 6.66
C LEU A 129 14.49 1.61 7.92
N PRO A 130 15.13 1.69 9.11
CA PRO A 130 14.41 2.05 10.34
C PRO A 130 13.82 3.46 10.18
N SER A 131 12.58 3.66 10.61
CA SER A 131 11.95 4.97 10.53
C SER A 131 12.05 5.76 11.84
#